data_47926b9c428e54ee47afc8eda71690eb
#
_entry.id   47926b9c428e54ee47afc8eda71690eb
#
_cell.length_a   1.000
_cell.length_b   1.000
_cell.length_c   1.000
_cell.angle_alpha   90.00
_cell.angle_beta   90.00
_cell.angle_gamma   90.00
#
_symmetry.space_group_name_H-M   'P 1'
#
loop_
_entity.id
_entity.type
_entity.pdbx_description
1 polymer ?
#
loop_
_entity_poly.entity_id
_entity_poly.type
_entity_poly.pdbx_seq_one_letter_code
_entity_poly.pdbx_strand_id
1 'polypeptide(L)'
;MNTVVAQYLEAWNTREPGARRAAVARLFTPQARYVDPLVAVTGHAELEAAIAGVQTQFPDWSFRLAGPVDAHHDQVRFTWGFGPADADPVVIGFDVAVLADGRIDSVYGFLDQVPATA
;
A
#
# COMPACT_ATOMS: atom_id res chain seq x y z
N MET A 1 -2.44 9.96 11.90
CA MET A 1 -2.32 9.53 10.50
C MET A 1 -0.99 8.87 10.16
N ASN A 2 0.10 9.30 10.77
CA ASN A 2 1.39 8.63 10.53
C ASN A 2 1.36 7.15 10.89
N THR A 3 0.65 6.79 11.96
CA THR A 3 0.50 5.39 12.37
C THR A 3 -0.23 4.55 11.32
N VAL A 4 -1.30 5.10 10.73
CA VAL A 4 -2.06 4.42 9.67
C VAL A 4 -1.18 4.20 8.44
N VAL A 5 -0.40 5.20 8.04
CA VAL A 5 0.52 5.08 6.90
C VAL A 5 1.58 4.02 7.17
N ALA A 6 2.16 4.01 8.37
CA ALA A 6 3.15 2.99 8.74
C ALA A 6 2.55 1.59 8.70
N GLN A 7 1.34 1.42 9.23
CA GLN A 7 0.64 0.14 9.19
C GLN A 7 0.31 -0.30 7.77
N TYR A 8 -0.05 0.65 6.92
CA TYR A 8 -0.34 0.38 5.52
C TYR A 8 0.90 -0.15 4.80
N LEU A 9 2.04 0.53 4.94
CA LEU A 9 3.29 0.07 4.31
C LEU A 9 3.75 -1.26 4.89
N GLU A 10 3.55 -1.47 6.20
CA GLU A 10 3.86 -2.75 6.83
C GLU A 10 3.01 -3.89 6.27
N ALA A 11 1.72 -3.65 6.01
CA ALA A 11 0.85 -4.66 5.41
C ALA A 11 1.35 -5.08 4.03
N TRP A 12 1.80 -4.13 3.22
CA TRP A 12 2.37 -4.42 1.91
C TRP A 12 3.71 -5.16 1.99
N ASN A 13 4.39 -5.10 3.14
CA ASN A 13 5.67 -5.78 3.37
C ASN A 13 5.51 -7.10 4.12
N THR A 14 4.34 -7.42 4.62
CA THR A 14 4.10 -8.64 5.41
C THR A 14 3.96 -9.84 4.49
N ARG A 15 4.92 -10.76 4.55
CA ARG A 15 5.02 -11.87 3.59
C ARG A 15 4.39 -13.17 4.08
N GLU A 16 4.26 -13.36 5.39
CA GLU A 16 3.59 -14.53 5.93
C GLU A 16 2.08 -14.40 5.68
N PRO A 17 1.44 -15.39 5.00
CA PRO A 17 0.04 -15.25 4.56
C PRO A 17 -0.96 -15.00 5.68
N GLY A 18 -0.83 -15.68 6.81
CA GLY A 18 -1.74 -15.48 7.94
C GLY A 18 -1.62 -14.10 8.56
N ALA A 19 -0.37 -13.62 8.75
CA ALA A 19 -0.10 -12.29 9.27
C ALA A 19 -0.58 -11.21 8.31
N ARG A 20 -0.41 -11.43 7.00
CA ARG A 20 -0.87 -10.50 5.97
C ARG A 20 -2.39 -10.37 5.97
N ARG A 21 -3.10 -11.50 6.03
CA ARG A 21 -4.58 -11.49 6.13
C ARG A 21 -5.05 -10.76 7.39
N ALA A 22 -4.38 -11.00 8.51
CA ALA A 22 -4.72 -10.32 9.77
C ALA A 22 -4.47 -8.82 9.69
N ALA A 23 -3.37 -8.39 9.06
CA ALA A 23 -3.06 -6.98 8.88
C ALA A 23 -4.12 -6.28 8.02
N VAL A 24 -4.51 -6.91 6.90
CA VAL A 24 -5.56 -6.38 6.03
C VAL A 24 -6.89 -6.27 6.79
N ALA A 25 -7.26 -7.30 7.55
CA ALA A 25 -8.52 -7.29 8.30
C ALA A 25 -8.58 -6.20 9.36
N ARG A 26 -7.45 -5.90 10.00
CA ARG A 26 -7.40 -4.82 11.01
C ARG A 26 -7.41 -3.44 10.39
N LEU A 27 -6.71 -3.26 9.27
CA LEU A 27 -6.42 -1.95 8.72
C LEU A 27 -7.52 -1.43 7.79
N PHE A 28 -8.17 -2.32 7.06
CA PHE A 28 -9.14 -1.95 6.03
C PHE A 28 -10.57 -2.29 6.44
N THR A 29 -11.52 -1.46 5.98
CA THR A 29 -12.93 -1.81 6.13
C THR A 29 -13.26 -3.03 5.28
N PRO A 30 -14.36 -3.77 5.59
CA PRO A 30 -14.68 -5.00 4.86
C PRO A 30 -14.88 -4.83 3.36
N GLN A 31 -15.33 -3.65 2.92
CA GLN A 31 -15.57 -3.36 1.51
C GLN A 31 -14.58 -2.35 0.95
N ALA A 32 -13.41 -2.24 1.55
CA ALA A 32 -12.40 -1.29 1.13
C ALA A 32 -12.05 -1.44 -0.34
N ARG A 33 -11.91 -0.30 -1.01
CA ARG A 33 -11.57 -0.25 -2.43
C ARG A 33 -10.13 0.21 -2.60
N TYR A 34 -9.39 -0.46 -3.45
CA TYR A 34 -8.02 -0.09 -3.80
C TYR A 34 -7.91 0.04 -5.32
N VAL A 35 -7.43 1.17 -5.79
CA VAL A 35 -7.26 1.45 -7.23
C VAL A 35 -5.89 2.04 -7.46
N ASP A 36 -5.16 1.45 -8.39
CA ASP A 36 -3.92 2.03 -8.92
C ASP A 36 -3.87 1.75 -10.43
N PRO A 37 -2.79 2.14 -11.14
CA PRO A 37 -2.73 1.93 -12.60
C PRO A 37 -2.78 0.47 -13.05
N LEU A 38 -2.50 -0.48 -12.15
CA LEU A 38 -2.38 -1.89 -12.50
C LEU A 38 -3.60 -2.70 -12.10
N VAL A 39 -4.30 -2.33 -11.02
CA VAL A 39 -5.43 -3.09 -10.49
C VAL A 39 -6.50 -2.17 -9.93
N ALA A 40 -7.73 -2.68 -9.89
CA ALA A 40 -8.85 -2.09 -9.16
C ALA A 40 -9.57 -3.23 -8.46
N VAL A 41 -9.50 -3.25 -7.12
CA VAL A 41 -10.00 -4.36 -6.32
C VAL A 41 -10.89 -3.86 -5.19
N THR A 42 -11.75 -4.74 -4.68
CA THR A 42 -12.67 -4.42 -3.58
C THR A 42 -12.72 -5.61 -2.61
N GLY A 43 -12.63 -5.30 -1.32
CA GLY A 43 -12.74 -6.29 -0.25
C GLY A 43 -11.41 -6.93 0.12
N HIS A 44 -11.40 -7.56 1.30
CA HIS A 44 -10.16 -8.08 1.89
C HIS A 44 -9.50 -9.17 1.04
N ALA A 45 -10.29 -10.08 0.47
CA ALA A 45 -9.72 -11.19 -0.31
C ALA A 45 -9.00 -10.70 -1.56
N GLU A 46 -9.63 -9.78 -2.30
CA GLU A 46 -9.01 -9.23 -3.52
C GLU A 46 -7.82 -8.36 -3.19
N LEU A 47 -7.91 -7.57 -2.13
CA LEU A 47 -6.81 -6.70 -1.70
C LEU A 47 -5.61 -7.54 -1.25
N GLU A 48 -5.83 -8.57 -0.46
CA GLU A 48 -4.78 -9.47 -0.01
C GLU A 48 -4.12 -10.18 -1.19
N ALA A 49 -4.90 -10.60 -2.18
CA ALA A 49 -4.38 -11.23 -3.39
C ALA A 49 -3.51 -10.25 -4.20
N ALA A 50 -3.89 -8.98 -4.28
CA ALA A 50 -3.10 -7.95 -4.97
C ALA A 50 -1.75 -7.75 -4.28
N ILE A 51 -1.75 -7.67 -2.95
CA ILE A 51 -0.50 -7.55 -2.16
C ILE A 51 0.39 -8.78 -2.38
N ALA A 52 -0.19 -9.98 -2.29
CA ALA A 52 0.55 -11.22 -2.48
C ALA A 52 1.17 -11.30 -3.87
N GLY A 53 0.45 -10.84 -4.88
CA GLY A 53 0.95 -10.83 -6.26
C GLY A 53 2.21 -9.98 -6.42
N VAL A 54 2.21 -8.79 -5.83
CA VAL A 54 3.39 -7.91 -5.87
C VAL A 54 4.57 -8.56 -5.14
N GLN A 55 4.33 -9.13 -3.97
CA GLN A 55 5.38 -9.79 -3.19
C GLN A 55 5.98 -10.98 -3.93
N THR A 56 5.16 -11.75 -4.62
CA THR A 56 5.62 -12.89 -5.39
C THR A 56 6.47 -12.45 -6.59
N GLN A 57 6.06 -11.38 -7.26
CA GLN A 57 6.78 -10.85 -8.42
C GLN A 57 8.11 -10.21 -8.02
N PHE A 58 8.19 -9.59 -6.84
CA PHE A 58 9.38 -8.88 -6.38
C PHE A 58 9.78 -9.39 -4.98
N PRO A 59 10.34 -10.60 -4.89
CA PRO A 59 10.55 -11.26 -3.59
C PRO A 59 11.54 -10.57 -2.66
N ASP A 60 12.48 -9.77 -3.20
CA ASP A 60 13.52 -9.12 -2.39
C ASP A 60 13.28 -7.62 -2.20
N TRP A 61 12.15 -7.11 -2.64
CA TRP A 61 11.84 -5.69 -2.56
C TRP A 61 10.89 -5.38 -1.42
N SER A 62 10.96 -4.16 -0.93
CA SER A 62 10.07 -3.70 0.14
C SER A 62 9.60 -2.27 -0.12
N PHE A 63 8.48 -1.91 0.51
CA PHE A 63 7.94 -0.57 0.48
C PHE A 63 8.46 0.24 1.64
N ARG A 64 8.66 1.55 1.43
CA ARG A 64 9.05 2.48 2.49
C ARG A 64 8.47 3.85 2.20
N LEU A 65 8.30 4.64 3.25
CA LEU A 65 7.87 6.03 3.11
C LEU A 65 8.98 6.82 2.42
N ALA A 66 8.63 7.60 1.41
CA ALA A 66 9.61 8.32 0.60
C ALA A 66 9.34 9.83 0.55
N GLY A 67 8.55 10.35 1.47
CA GLY A 67 8.24 11.77 1.54
C GLY A 67 7.37 12.09 2.73
N PRO A 68 6.93 13.36 2.86
CA PRO A 68 6.08 13.75 3.99
C PRO A 68 4.70 13.14 3.90
N VAL A 69 4.08 12.98 5.06
CA VAL A 69 2.68 12.59 5.19
C VAL A 69 1.86 13.85 5.42
N ASP A 70 0.80 14.04 4.65
CA ASP A 70 -0.09 15.17 4.78
C ASP A 70 -1.53 14.67 4.91
N ALA A 71 -2.25 15.17 5.91
CA ALA A 71 -3.58 14.67 6.24
C ALA A 71 -4.49 15.79 6.70
N HIS A 72 -5.77 15.68 6.31
CA HIS A 72 -6.82 16.51 6.87
C HIS A 72 -8.14 15.74 6.75
N HIS A 73 -9.05 15.98 7.70
CA HIS A 73 -10.31 15.27 7.76
C HIS A 73 -10.07 13.76 7.77
N ASP A 74 -10.73 13.02 6.88
CA ASP A 74 -10.64 11.57 6.83
C ASP A 74 -9.63 11.07 5.79
N GLN A 75 -8.82 11.96 5.21
CA GLN A 75 -7.91 11.57 4.15
C GLN A 75 -6.46 11.87 4.48
N VAL A 76 -5.58 11.05 3.93
CA VAL A 76 -4.14 11.18 4.09
C VAL A 76 -3.47 10.89 2.75
N ARG A 77 -2.45 11.65 2.42
CA ARG A 77 -1.63 11.40 1.23
C ARG A 77 -0.18 11.21 1.61
N PHE A 78 0.52 10.40 0.83
CA PHE A 78 1.93 10.11 1.09
C PHE A 78 2.59 9.54 -0.15
N THR A 79 3.91 9.71 -0.24
CA THR A 79 4.74 9.12 -1.29
C THR A 79 5.49 7.93 -0.72
N TRP A 80 5.51 6.84 -1.45
CA TRP A 80 6.23 5.63 -1.05
C TRP A 80 7.25 5.24 -2.12
N GLY A 81 8.29 4.54 -1.68
CA GLY A 81 9.28 3.95 -2.56
C GLY A 81 9.23 2.44 -2.47
N PHE A 82 9.54 1.75 -3.57
CA PHE A 82 9.55 0.30 -3.64
C PHE A 82 10.79 -0.15 -4.38
N GLY A 83 11.54 -1.05 -3.78
CA GLY A 83 12.78 -1.57 -4.34
C GLY A 83 13.57 -2.36 -3.31
N PRO A 84 14.81 -2.75 -3.65
CA PRO A 84 15.69 -3.43 -2.71
C PRO A 84 15.92 -2.57 -1.46
N ALA A 85 16.02 -3.20 -0.30
CA ALA A 85 16.13 -2.49 0.98
C ALA A 85 17.41 -1.65 1.10
N ASP A 86 18.46 -2.06 0.41
CA ASP A 86 19.79 -1.45 0.50
C ASP A 86 20.12 -0.54 -0.70
N ALA A 87 19.13 -0.13 -1.46
CA ALA A 87 19.31 0.70 -2.66
C ALA A 87 18.22 1.76 -2.72
N ASP A 88 18.38 2.73 -3.62
CA ASP A 88 17.34 3.71 -3.89
C ASP A 88 16.11 3.01 -4.46
N PRO A 89 14.90 3.54 -4.18
CA PRO A 89 13.69 2.95 -4.75
C PRO A 89 13.70 2.93 -6.27
N VAL A 90 13.24 1.81 -6.82
CA VAL A 90 13.09 1.64 -8.27
C VAL A 90 11.75 2.20 -8.72
N VAL A 91 10.72 2.02 -7.92
CA VAL A 91 9.37 2.53 -8.16
C VAL A 91 9.04 3.57 -7.10
N ILE A 92 8.49 4.70 -7.53
CA ILE A 92 7.96 5.73 -6.62
C ILE A 92 6.48 5.84 -6.91
N GLY A 93 5.69 5.77 -5.87
CA GLY A 93 4.24 5.90 -5.96
C GLY A 93 3.69 6.93 -5.01
N PHE A 94 2.45 7.32 -5.25
CA PHE A 94 1.73 8.30 -4.47
C PHE A 94 0.34 7.75 -4.19
N ASP A 95 -0.04 7.71 -2.93
CA ASP A 95 -1.34 7.19 -2.52
C ASP A 95 -2.11 8.24 -1.74
N VAL A 96 -3.44 8.25 -1.96
CA VAL A 96 -4.40 8.93 -1.10
C VAL A 96 -5.28 7.86 -0.47
N ALA A 97 -5.33 7.83 0.85
CA ALA A 97 -6.20 6.91 1.59
C ALA A 97 -7.30 7.71 2.28
N VAL A 98 -8.52 7.18 2.22
CA VAL A 98 -9.68 7.75 2.90
C VAL A 98 -10.11 6.77 3.98
N LEU A 99 -10.29 7.28 5.20
CA LEU A 99 -10.62 6.47 6.38
C LEU A 99 -12.09 6.56 6.73
N ALA A 100 -12.61 5.47 7.29
CA ALA A 100 -13.93 5.42 7.91
C ALA A 100 -13.76 4.71 9.24
N ASP A 101 -14.13 5.39 10.32
CA ASP A 101 -14.04 4.88 11.70
C ASP A 101 -12.64 4.35 12.06
N GLY A 102 -11.60 5.07 11.62
CA GLY A 102 -10.22 4.75 11.93
C GLY A 102 -9.59 3.66 11.05
N ARG A 103 -10.33 3.12 10.07
CA ARG A 103 -9.83 2.10 9.15
C ARG A 103 -9.84 2.66 7.74
N ILE A 104 -8.98 2.13 6.88
CA ILE A 104 -8.92 2.56 5.50
C ILE A 104 -10.12 2.03 4.73
N ASP A 105 -10.88 2.93 4.13
CA ASP A 105 -12.06 2.60 3.34
C ASP A 105 -11.77 2.61 1.84
N SER A 106 -10.84 3.46 1.40
CA SER A 106 -10.42 3.49 0.00
C SER A 106 -9.00 4.02 -0.12
N VAL A 107 -8.32 3.55 -1.17
CA VAL A 107 -6.97 4.01 -1.54
C VAL A 107 -6.98 4.28 -3.04
N TYR A 108 -6.44 5.43 -3.41
CA TYR A 108 -6.26 5.84 -4.80
C TYR A 108 -4.77 6.07 -5.03
N GLY A 109 -4.17 5.24 -5.87
CA GLY A 109 -2.74 5.22 -6.08
C GLY A 109 -2.32 5.62 -7.48
N PHE A 110 -1.16 6.24 -7.58
CA PHE A 110 -0.52 6.65 -8.82
C PHE A 110 0.95 6.21 -8.79
N LEU A 111 1.52 6.00 -9.97
CA LEU A 111 2.94 5.69 -10.11
C LEU A 111 3.64 6.89 -10.70
N ASP A 112 4.54 7.50 -9.93
CA ASP A 112 5.29 8.68 -10.36
C ASP A 112 6.59 8.31 -11.06
N GLN A 113 7.17 7.16 -10.72
CA GLN A 113 8.38 6.63 -11.34
C GLN A 113 8.27 5.12 -11.45
N VAL A 114 8.58 4.59 -12.61
CA VAL A 114 8.64 3.15 -12.86
C VAL A 114 9.99 2.82 -13.49
N PRO A 115 10.39 1.53 -13.51
CA PRO A 115 11.62 1.13 -14.17
C PRO A 115 11.64 1.58 -15.63
N ALA A 116 12.80 2.04 -16.09
CA ALA A 116 12.96 2.56 -17.45
C ALA A 116 12.81 1.47 -18.52
N THR A 117 13.08 0.23 -18.17
CA THR A 117 12.92 -0.88 -19.11
C THR A 117 11.53 -1.45 -19.01
N ALA A 118 10.93 -1.59 -20.13
CA ALA A 118 9.64 -2.24 -20.23
C ALA A 118 9.79 -3.75 -20.07
#